data_2c5c23efd1327f6cd23c4c5604658698
#
_entry.id   2c5c23efd1327f6cd23c4c5604658698
#
_cell.length_a   1.000
_cell.length_b   1.000
_cell.length_c   1.000
_cell.angle_alpha   90.00
_cell.angle_beta   90.00
_cell.angle_gamma   90.00
#
_symmetry.space_group_name_H-M   'P 1'
#
loop_
_entity.id
_entity.type
_entity.pdbx_description
1 polymer ?
#
loop_
_entity_poly.entity_id
_entity_poly.type
_entity_poly.pdbx_seq_one_letter_code
_entity_poly.pdbx_strand_id
1 'polypeptide(L)'
;KLQGKPLPRVLPGVPKPILSPVQKREQAARRAGAALGFHECVSYSFIDQAAAALFGAGSDATRLENPISADMSHMRPDLLPGLLAAAQRNQARGFADLALFEIGPVFSGGEPEEQGLQIAGLLIGRSAPKGVHASDRDVDLFDAKADALSILGAIGAPVKTQVRRGAAPWWHPGRHGQICLGPKKTLAVFGELHPKILAAFDIKGPAVGFTIWPNEVPLPRNSSATRPALKLKDLQAVERDFAFVVDHKTEAMDLVNAAQGADKTLITDVRVFDEFIGGSLGVDRKSIAIRVRLQPI
;
A
#
# COMPACT_ATOMS: atom_id res chain seq x y z
N LYS A 1 15.93 -4.93 -53.92
CA LYS A 1 17.29 -4.60 -53.41
C LYS A 1 17.14 -3.55 -52.36
N LEU A 2 17.20 -3.94 -51.09
CA LEU A 2 17.31 -3.02 -49.94
C LEU A 2 18.73 -2.45 -49.96
N GLN A 3 18.90 -1.25 -50.46
CA GLN A 3 20.11 -0.48 -50.26
C GLN A 3 20.10 -0.02 -48.78
N GLY A 4 20.82 -0.75 -47.94
CA GLY A 4 21.03 -0.34 -46.56
C GLY A 4 21.77 0.99 -46.52
N LYS A 5 21.09 2.04 -46.08
CA LYS A 5 21.79 3.25 -45.66
C LYS A 5 22.59 2.91 -44.42
N PRO A 6 23.90 3.21 -44.37
CA PRO A 6 24.66 3.00 -43.16
C PRO A 6 24.04 3.86 -42.02
N LEU A 7 23.67 3.21 -40.93
CA LEU A 7 23.26 3.94 -39.71
C LEU A 7 24.45 4.80 -39.25
N PRO A 8 24.23 6.08 -38.92
CA PRO A 8 25.28 6.91 -38.37
C PRO A 8 25.86 6.27 -37.11
N ARG A 9 27.17 6.08 -37.09
CA ARG A 9 27.89 5.35 -36.04
C ARG A 9 27.75 5.93 -34.65
N VAL A 10 27.59 7.23 -34.55
CA VAL A 10 27.40 7.95 -33.29
C VAL A 10 26.67 9.25 -33.62
N LEU A 11 25.55 9.48 -32.97
CA LEU A 11 24.97 10.82 -32.91
C LEU A 11 25.74 11.57 -31.83
N PRO A 12 26.49 12.63 -32.16
CA PRO A 12 27.12 13.47 -31.16
C PRO A 12 26.01 14.03 -30.25
N GLY A 13 26.14 13.83 -28.96
CA GLY A 13 25.16 14.31 -27.99
C GLY A 13 23.99 13.37 -27.75
N VAL A 14 24.21 12.04 -27.80
CA VAL A 14 23.20 11.10 -27.27
C VAL A 14 22.82 11.52 -25.85
N PRO A 15 21.60 12.02 -25.60
CA PRO A 15 21.21 12.44 -24.26
C PRO A 15 21.26 11.22 -23.34
N LYS A 16 21.68 11.42 -22.09
CA LYS A 16 21.58 10.38 -21.08
C LYS A 16 20.14 9.90 -21.04
N PRO A 17 19.88 8.59 -20.95
CA PRO A 17 18.51 8.09 -20.85
C PRO A 17 17.81 8.75 -19.68
N ILE A 18 16.69 9.40 -19.96
CA ILE A 18 15.87 10.09 -18.96
C ILE A 18 14.73 9.15 -18.60
N LEU A 19 14.74 8.67 -17.35
CA LEU A 19 13.64 7.88 -16.82
C LEU A 19 12.40 8.76 -16.66
N SER A 20 11.25 8.23 -17.09
CA SER A 20 9.96 8.85 -16.80
C SER A 20 9.68 8.90 -15.29
N PRO A 21 8.78 9.77 -14.83
CA PRO A 21 8.37 9.78 -13.42
C PRO A 21 7.87 8.41 -12.92
N VAL A 22 7.15 7.68 -13.75
CA VAL A 22 6.66 6.33 -13.42
C VAL A 22 7.83 5.36 -13.23
N GLN A 23 8.77 5.30 -14.17
CA GLN A 23 9.96 4.45 -14.05
C GLN A 23 10.82 4.77 -12.82
N LYS A 24 10.93 6.05 -12.46
CA LYS A 24 11.62 6.46 -11.22
C LYS A 24 10.90 5.95 -9.97
N ARG A 25 9.55 5.98 -9.98
CA ARG A 25 8.73 5.45 -8.89
C ARG A 25 8.84 3.94 -8.78
N GLU A 26 8.80 3.22 -9.90
CA GLU A 26 9.04 1.77 -9.91
C GLU A 26 10.38 1.39 -9.28
N GLN A 27 11.45 2.07 -9.70
CA GLN A 27 12.78 1.82 -9.12
C GLN A 27 12.86 2.17 -7.63
N ALA A 28 12.20 3.25 -7.20
CA ALA A 28 12.14 3.64 -5.80
C ALA A 28 11.36 2.62 -4.97
N ALA A 29 10.20 2.18 -5.48
CA ALA A 29 9.37 1.16 -4.85
C ALA A 29 10.10 -0.19 -4.72
N ARG A 30 10.81 -0.62 -5.77
CA ARG A 30 11.62 -1.86 -5.75
C ARG A 30 12.67 -1.84 -4.65
N ARG A 31 13.42 -0.74 -4.57
CA ARG A 31 14.42 -0.57 -3.50
C ARG A 31 13.79 -0.51 -2.11
N ALA A 32 12.64 0.16 -1.99
CA ALA A 32 11.94 0.25 -0.71
C ALA A 32 11.40 -1.12 -0.28
N GLY A 33 10.75 -1.89 -1.16
CA GLY A 33 10.27 -3.24 -0.89
C GLY A 33 11.40 -4.17 -0.46
N ALA A 34 12.52 -4.17 -1.20
CA ALA A 34 13.70 -4.96 -0.83
C ALA A 34 14.29 -4.54 0.52
N ALA A 35 14.33 -3.23 0.82
CA ALA A 35 14.83 -2.72 2.11
C ALA A 35 13.92 -3.06 3.29
N LEU A 36 12.61 -3.24 3.06
CA LEU A 36 11.65 -3.72 4.03
C LEU A 36 11.70 -5.26 4.25
N GLY A 37 12.52 -5.97 3.47
CA GLY A 37 12.69 -7.42 3.60
C GLY A 37 11.77 -8.25 2.70
N PHE A 38 11.07 -7.64 1.77
CA PHE A 38 10.24 -8.36 0.82
C PHE A 38 11.08 -9.03 -0.29
N HIS A 39 10.62 -10.19 -0.73
CA HIS A 39 11.09 -10.86 -1.94
C HIS A 39 10.26 -10.44 -3.14
N GLU A 40 10.90 -9.96 -4.20
CA GLU A 40 10.22 -9.57 -5.44
C GLU A 40 9.74 -10.80 -6.19
N CYS A 41 8.46 -10.78 -6.56
CA CYS A 41 7.84 -11.74 -7.45
C CYS A 41 7.66 -11.12 -8.84
N VAL A 42 7.74 -11.97 -9.87
CA VAL A 42 7.36 -11.63 -11.24
C VAL A 42 6.44 -12.74 -11.70
N SER A 43 5.15 -12.46 -11.70
CA SER A 43 4.12 -13.42 -12.10
C SER A 43 3.55 -13.10 -13.48
N TYR A 44 2.87 -14.07 -14.09
CA TYR A 44 2.19 -13.84 -15.36
C TYR A 44 1.03 -12.86 -15.19
N SER A 45 0.80 -12.06 -16.25
CA SER A 45 -0.37 -11.17 -16.31
C SER A 45 -1.69 -11.90 -16.56
N PHE A 46 -1.62 -13.21 -16.78
CA PHE A 46 -2.75 -14.08 -17.07
C PHE A 46 -3.01 -15.00 -15.87
N ILE A 47 -4.27 -15.12 -15.50
CA ILE A 47 -4.76 -15.94 -14.38
C ILE A 47 -6.01 -16.70 -14.81
N ASP A 48 -6.44 -17.65 -14.03
CA ASP A 48 -7.70 -18.35 -14.24
C ASP A 48 -8.92 -17.45 -13.92
N GLN A 49 -10.07 -17.81 -14.49
CA GLN A 49 -11.31 -17.06 -14.35
C GLN A 49 -11.78 -16.96 -12.89
N ALA A 50 -11.64 -18.03 -12.11
CA ALA A 50 -12.10 -18.05 -10.72
C ALA A 50 -11.27 -17.09 -9.86
N ALA A 51 -9.96 -17.09 -10.02
CA ALA A 51 -9.07 -16.13 -9.37
C ALA A 51 -9.40 -14.69 -9.79
N ALA A 52 -9.63 -14.43 -11.08
CA ALA A 52 -10.02 -13.10 -11.56
C ALA A 52 -11.35 -12.63 -10.95
N ALA A 53 -12.35 -13.51 -10.85
CA ALA A 53 -13.65 -13.21 -10.27
C ALA A 53 -13.59 -12.85 -8.78
N LEU A 54 -12.70 -13.49 -8.02
CA LEU A 54 -12.48 -13.18 -6.60
C LEU A 54 -11.95 -11.75 -6.38
N PHE A 55 -11.28 -11.17 -7.39
CA PHE A 55 -10.70 -9.83 -7.36
C PHE A 55 -11.45 -8.82 -8.26
N GLY A 56 -12.74 -9.05 -8.46
CA GLY A 56 -13.65 -8.08 -9.10
C GLY A 56 -13.60 -8.06 -10.64
N ALA A 57 -12.97 -9.06 -11.27
CA ALA A 57 -12.96 -9.25 -12.71
C ALA A 57 -13.56 -10.63 -13.09
N GLY A 58 -13.10 -11.22 -14.19
CA GLY A 58 -13.61 -12.52 -14.68
C GLY A 58 -14.77 -12.38 -15.66
N SER A 59 -15.05 -11.15 -16.10
CA SER A 59 -15.96 -10.84 -17.22
C SER A 59 -15.26 -11.02 -18.58
N ASP A 60 -16.04 -10.99 -19.65
CA ASP A 60 -15.53 -11.08 -21.02
C ASP A 60 -14.57 -9.92 -21.38
N ALA A 61 -14.64 -8.79 -20.69
CA ALA A 61 -13.77 -7.62 -20.94
C ALA A 61 -12.28 -7.90 -20.71
N THR A 62 -11.93 -8.85 -19.85
CA THR A 62 -10.54 -9.23 -19.55
C THR A 62 -10.20 -10.64 -20.03
N ARG A 63 -11.12 -11.30 -20.73
CA ARG A 63 -10.93 -12.65 -21.24
C ARG A 63 -10.04 -12.65 -22.47
N LEU A 64 -9.12 -13.60 -22.55
CA LEU A 64 -8.29 -13.82 -23.72
C LEU A 64 -9.06 -14.63 -24.79
N GLU A 65 -8.96 -14.23 -26.05
CA GLU A 65 -9.56 -14.96 -27.16
C GLU A 65 -8.89 -16.34 -27.37
N ASN A 66 -7.56 -16.38 -27.22
CA ASN A 66 -6.74 -17.57 -27.46
C ASN A 66 -5.84 -17.86 -26.25
N PRO A 67 -6.39 -18.31 -25.10
CA PRO A 67 -5.57 -18.61 -23.94
C PRO A 67 -4.68 -19.83 -24.17
N ILE A 68 -3.45 -19.80 -23.67
CA ILE A 68 -2.51 -20.94 -23.75
C ILE A 68 -3.03 -22.13 -22.94
N SER A 69 -3.72 -21.87 -21.82
CA SER A 69 -4.37 -22.87 -20.98
C SER A 69 -5.58 -22.27 -20.27
N ALA A 70 -6.46 -23.10 -19.73
CA ALA A 70 -7.60 -22.66 -18.95
C ALA A 70 -7.18 -21.84 -17.71
N ASP A 71 -6.03 -22.16 -17.12
CA ASP A 71 -5.46 -21.48 -15.96
C ASP A 71 -4.89 -20.08 -16.28
N MET A 72 -4.86 -19.70 -17.55
CA MET A 72 -4.36 -18.42 -18.06
C MET A 72 -5.35 -17.75 -19.00
N SER A 73 -6.62 -17.76 -18.63
CA SER A 73 -7.73 -17.36 -19.52
C SER A 73 -8.12 -15.89 -19.41
N HIS A 74 -7.69 -15.18 -18.36
CA HIS A 74 -8.08 -13.80 -18.08
C HIS A 74 -6.88 -12.94 -17.72
N MET A 75 -6.95 -11.64 -18.09
CA MET A 75 -5.99 -10.65 -17.62
C MET A 75 -6.22 -10.39 -16.13
N ARG A 76 -5.14 -10.27 -15.35
CA ARG A 76 -5.21 -10.05 -13.90
C ARG A 76 -5.72 -8.65 -13.55
N PRO A 77 -6.75 -8.51 -12.70
CA PRO A 77 -7.25 -7.21 -12.24
C PRO A 77 -6.43 -6.62 -11.09
N ASP A 78 -5.66 -7.45 -10.39
CA ASP A 78 -4.86 -7.12 -9.22
C ASP A 78 -3.61 -8.01 -9.19
N LEU A 79 -2.56 -7.58 -8.48
CA LEU A 79 -1.33 -8.38 -8.31
C LEU A 79 -1.47 -9.45 -7.21
N LEU A 80 -2.40 -9.28 -6.27
CA LEU A 80 -2.59 -10.21 -5.15
C LEU A 80 -2.85 -11.66 -5.56
N PRO A 81 -3.62 -11.99 -6.61
CA PRO A 81 -3.77 -13.38 -7.05
C PRO A 81 -2.44 -14.07 -7.36
N GLY A 82 -1.53 -13.36 -8.07
CA GLY A 82 -0.19 -13.87 -8.38
C GLY A 82 0.66 -14.09 -7.12
N LEU A 83 0.61 -13.14 -6.19
CA LEU A 83 1.32 -13.24 -4.90
C LEU A 83 0.77 -14.37 -4.03
N LEU A 84 -0.56 -14.56 -3.99
CA LEU A 84 -1.19 -15.65 -3.26
C LEU A 84 -0.83 -17.02 -3.84
N ALA A 85 -0.84 -17.16 -5.15
CA ALA A 85 -0.40 -18.38 -5.83
C ALA A 85 1.10 -18.66 -5.56
N ALA A 86 1.95 -17.63 -5.52
CA ALA A 86 3.34 -17.77 -5.12
C ALA A 86 3.48 -18.18 -3.65
N ALA A 87 2.69 -17.58 -2.76
CA ALA A 87 2.69 -17.91 -1.34
C ALA A 87 2.25 -19.36 -1.10
N GLN A 88 1.19 -19.82 -1.73
CA GLN A 88 0.71 -21.21 -1.65
C GLN A 88 1.81 -22.21 -2.05
N ARG A 89 2.50 -21.97 -3.18
CA ARG A 89 3.62 -22.82 -3.61
C ARG A 89 4.78 -22.85 -2.61
N ASN A 90 5.06 -21.71 -1.95
CA ASN A 90 6.10 -21.63 -0.93
C ASN A 90 5.68 -22.33 0.36
N GLN A 91 4.43 -22.15 0.81
CA GLN A 91 3.90 -22.89 1.98
C GLN A 91 3.91 -24.41 1.76
N ALA A 92 3.57 -24.87 0.55
CA ALA A 92 3.65 -26.28 0.19
C ALA A 92 5.10 -26.84 0.25
N ARG A 93 6.12 -25.96 0.19
CA ARG A 93 7.55 -26.31 0.37
C ARG A 93 8.04 -26.12 1.80
N GLY A 94 7.18 -25.76 2.73
CA GLY A 94 7.49 -25.62 4.16
C GLY A 94 7.89 -24.21 4.60
N PHE A 95 7.81 -23.18 3.73
CA PHE A 95 8.05 -21.80 4.13
C PHE A 95 6.77 -21.19 4.70
N ALA A 96 6.72 -21.05 6.03
CA ALA A 96 5.53 -20.53 6.72
C ALA A 96 5.48 -18.99 6.74
N ASP A 97 6.64 -18.34 6.91
CA ASP A 97 6.77 -16.89 7.03
C ASP A 97 7.20 -16.32 5.69
N LEU A 98 6.36 -15.46 5.11
CA LEU A 98 6.55 -14.94 3.77
C LEU A 98 6.33 -13.44 3.74
N ALA A 99 7.23 -12.72 3.06
CA ALA A 99 7.08 -11.32 2.69
C ALA A 99 7.34 -11.19 1.18
N LEU A 100 6.27 -11.10 0.39
CA LEU A 100 6.32 -11.09 -1.07
C LEU A 100 5.79 -9.77 -1.61
N PHE A 101 6.40 -9.24 -2.66
CA PHE A 101 5.88 -8.08 -3.36
C PHE A 101 6.04 -8.20 -4.87
N GLU A 102 5.24 -7.46 -5.60
CA GLU A 102 5.31 -7.36 -7.05
C GLU A 102 4.97 -5.93 -7.50
N ILE A 103 5.61 -5.50 -8.58
CA ILE A 103 5.31 -4.25 -9.30
C ILE A 103 5.03 -4.62 -10.73
N GLY A 104 3.83 -4.34 -11.20
CA GLY A 104 3.45 -4.74 -12.55
C GLY A 104 2.12 -4.18 -13.03
N PRO A 105 1.78 -4.47 -14.27
CA PRO A 105 0.52 -4.05 -14.86
C PRO A 105 -0.65 -4.87 -14.32
N VAL A 106 -1.79 -4.19 -14.19
CA VAL A 106 -3.11 -4.76 -13.91
C VAL A 106 -4.10 -4.23 -14.95
N PHE A 107 -5.19 -4.94 -15.17
CA PHE A 107 -6.07 -4.70 -16.30
C PHE A 107 -7.54 -4.65 -15.83
N SER A 108 -8.23 -3.59 -16.21
CA SER A 108 -9.67 -3.44 -15.98
C SER A 108 -10.51 -3.75 -17.22
N GLY A 109 -9.86 -3.86 -18.38
CA GLY A 109 -10.45 -4.18 -19.67
C GLY A 109 -9.38 -4.56 -20.71
N GLY A 110 -9.75 -4.53 -21.98
CA GLY A 110 -8.91 -4.94 -23.09
C GLY A 110 -8.13 -3.81 -23.80
N GLU A 111 -8.50 -2.56 -23.51
CA GLU A 111 -7.89 -1.41 -24.18
C GLU A 111 -6.62 -0.94 -23.45
N PRO A 112 -5.67 -0.29 -24.15
CA PRO A 112 -4.42 0.18 -23.54
C PRO A 112 -4.61 1.14 -22.36
N GLU A 113 -5.65 1.96 -22.38
CA GLU A 113 -6.00 2.93 -21.34
C GLU A 113 -6.56 2.26 -20.07
N GLU A 114 -7.01 1.01 -20.19
CA GLU A 114 -7.54 0.19 -19.11
C GLU A 114 -6.44 -0.63 -18.39
N GLN A 115 -5.19 -0.41 -18.79
CA GLN A 115 -4.02 -0.95 -18.12
C GLN A 115 -3.50 0.04 -17.07
N GLY A 116 -3.37 -0.40 -15.84
CA GLY A 116 -2.80 0.37 -14.74
C GLY A 116 -1.50 -0.24 -14.20
N LEU A 117 -0.64 0.58 -13.62
CA LEU A 117 0.50 0.10 -12.83
C LEU A 117 0.08 -0.03 -11.36
N GLN A 118 0.41 -1.15 -10.75
CA GLN A 118 0.14 -1.44 -9.35
C GLN A 118 1.42 -1.92 -8.64
N ILE A 119 1.50 -1.67 -7.34
CA ILE A 119 2.47 -2.25 -6.42
C ILE A 119 1.67 -3.00 -5.38
N ALA A 120 1.93 -4.27 -5.16
CA ALA A 120 1.28 -5.03 -4.10
C ALA A 120 2.31 -5.74 -3.22
N GLY A 121 1.99 -5.87 -1.95
CA GLY A 121 2.74 -6.65 -0.99
C GLY A 121 1.84 -7.60 -0.20
N LEU A 122 2.40 -8.75 0.16
CA LEU A 122 1.73 -9.80 0.92
C LEU A 122 2.67 -10.29 2.02
N LEU A 123 2.20 -10.26 3.26
CA LEU A 123 2.87 -10.77 4.44
C LEU A 123 2.07 -11.93 5.00
N ILE A 124 2.72 -13.03 5.34
CA ILE A 124 2.10 -14.23 5.93
C ILE A 124 2.97 -14.75 7.07
N GLY A 125 2.34 -15.20 8.14
CA GLY A 125 2.99 -15.82 9.28
C GLY A 125 3.52 -14.81 10.28
N ARG A 126 4.78 -14.88 10.68
CA ARG A 126 5.36 -14.05 11.73
C ARG A 126 5.88 -12.72 11.22
N SER A 127 5.80 -11.70 12.07
CA SER A 127 6.27 -10.34 11.75
C SER A 127 7.79 -10.24 11.68
N ALA A 128 8.52 -11.15 12.32
CA ALA A 128 9.98 -11.26 12.30
C ALA A 128 10.43 -12.71 12.47
N PRO A 129 11.60 -13.09 11.94
CA PRO A 129 12.20 -14.38 12.20
C PRO A 129 12.37 -14.61 13.71
N LYS A 130 12.20 -15.86 14.17
CA LYS A 130 12.39 -16.23 15.56
C LYS A 130 13.83 -15.92 16.00
N GLY A 131 13.98 -15.13 17.06
CA GLY A 131 15.29 -14.70 17.57
C GLY A 131 15.21 -14.22 19.01
N VAL A 132 16.35 -14.01 19.64
CA VAL A 132 16.46 -13.58 21.05
C VAL A 132 15.83 -12.20 21.27
N HIS A 133 15.85 -11.33 20.26
CA HIS A 133 15.37 -9.96 20.34
C HIS A 133 14.08 -9.70 19.52
N ALA A 134 13.55 -10.73 18.84
CA ALA A 134 12.35 -10.59 18.03
C ALA A 134 11.10 -10.74 18.90
N SER A 135 10.10 -9.90 18.67
CA SER A 135 8.76 -10.12 19.21
C SER A 135 8.13 -11.32 18.52
N ASP A 136 7.66 -12.28 19.31
CA ASP A 136 6.98 -13.47 18.79
C ASP A 136 5.49 -13.16 18.56
N ARG A 137 5.20 -12.46 17.45
CA ARG A 137 3.83 -12.16 17.04
C ARG A 137 3.62 -12.42 15.55
N ASP A 138 2.40 -12.72 15.21
CA ASP A 138 1.99 -12.80 13.81
C ASP A 138 1.94 -11.41 13.16
N VAL A 139 1.98 -11.40 11.83
CA VAL A 139 1.74 -10.18 11.05
C VAL A 139 0.31 -9.70 11.25
N ASP A 140 0.13 -8.38 11.26
CA ASP A 140 -1.18 -7.76 11.38
C ASP A 140 -1.39 -6.63 10.36
N LEU A 141 -2.58 -6.06 10.36
CA LEU A 141 -2.94 -4.99 9.43
C LEU A 141 -2.05 -3.73 9.58
N PHE A 142 -1.42 -3.52 10.74
CA PHE A 142 -0.56 -2.36 10.98
C PHE A 142 0.82 -2.56 10.36
N ASP A 143 1.30 -3.80 10.21
CA ASP A 143 2.50 -4.11 9.45
C ASP A 143 2.28 -3.74 7.97
N ALA A 144 1.19 -4.21 7.37
CA ALA A 144 0.84 -3.87 5.99
C ALA A 144 0.64 -2.35 5.79
N LYS A 145 0.08 -1.66 6.78
CA LYS A 145 -0.06 -0.19 6.76
C LYS A 145 1.29 0.51 6.79
N ALA A 146 2.20 0.08 7.67
CA ALA A 146 3.52 0.67 7.82
C ALA A 146 4.34 0.52 6.55
N ASP A 147 4.31 -0.66 5.93
CA ASP A 147 5.00 -0.95 4.68
C ASP A 147 4.43 -0.16 3.51
N ALA A 148 3.09 -0.10 3.39
CA ALA A 148 2.43 0.72 2.37
C ALA A 148 2.81 2.20 2.50
N LEU A 149 2.83 2.76 3.71
CA LEU A 149 3.24 4.14 3.96
C LEU A 149 4.72 4.37 3.64
N SER A 150 5.59 3.40 3.96
CA SER A 150 7.03 3.46 3.66
C SER A 150 7.28 3.50 2.16
N ILE A 151 6.61 2.62 1.39
CA ILE A 151 6.71 2.60 -0.08
C ILE A 151 6.10 3.88 -0.68
N LEU A 152 4.93 4.34 -0.21
CA LEU A 152 4.34 5.60 -0.63
C LEU A 152 5.30 6.78 -0.41
N GLY A 153 5.96 6.84 0.74
CA GLY A 153 6.99 7.84 1.03
C GLY A 153 8.16 7.77 0.06
N ALA A 154 8.66 6.57 -0.24
CA ALA A 154 9.77 6.34 -1.17
C ALA A 154 9.45 6.78 -2.61
N ILE A 155 8.19 6.62 -3.07
CA ILE A 155 7.74 7.06 -4.40
C ILE A 155 7.30 8.51 -4.46
N GLY A 156 7.44 9.26 -3.35
CA GLY A 156 7.18 10.70 -3.30
C GLY A 156 5.72 11.08 -3.02
N ALA A 157 4.96 10.23 -2.35
CA ALA A 157 3.63 10.60 -1.89
C ALA A 157 3.69 11.73 -0.84
N PRO A 158 2.69 12.63 -0.81
CA PRO A 158 2.60 13.66 0.21
C PRO A 158 2.51 13.06 1.62
N VAL A 159 3.18 13.69 2.58
CA VAL A 159 3.22 13.23 3.99
C VAL A 159 1.83 13.27 4.64
N LYS A 160 0.99 14.25 4.29
CA LYS A 160 -0.36 14.39 4.84
C LYS A 160 -1.34 13.53 4.06
N THR A 161 -1.44 12.26 4.44
CA THR A 161 -2.48 11.34 3.97
C THR A 161 -3.50 11.09 5.06
N GLN A 162 -4.69 10.65 4.68
CA GLN A 162 -5.77 10.26 5.60
C GLN A 162 -6.02 8.77 5.47
N VAL A 163 -6.22 8.11 6.60
CA VAL A 163 -6.67 6.71 6.62
C VAL A 163 -8.18 6.70 6.77
N ARG A 164 -8.86 5.95 5.91
CA ARG A 164 -10.33 5.81 5.89
C ARG A 164 -10.73 4.35 5.83
N ARG A 165 -11.94 4.07 6.26
CA ARG A 165 -12.57 2.77 6.04
C ARG A 165 -13.01 2.63 4.59
N GLY A 166 -13.20 1.40 4.17
CA GLY A 166 -13.68 1.03 2.84
C GLY A 166 -12.60 0.40 2.00
N ALA A 167 -12.92 -0.73 1.42
CA ALA A 167 -12.08 -1.46 0.48
C ALA A 167 -12.96 -2.43 -0.34
N ALA A 168 -12.32 -3.07 -1.32
CA ALA A 168 -12.95 -4.09 -2.12
C ALA A 168 -13.26 -5.37 -1.29
N PRO A 169 -14.18 -6.23 -1.77
CA PRO A 169 -14.70 -7.36 -1.00
C PRO A 169 -13.69 -8.47 -0.71
N TRP A 170 -12.51 -8.46 -1.31
CA TRP A 170 -11.43 -9.42 -1.01
C TRP A 170 -10.61 -9.05 0.24
N TRP A 171 -10.86 -7.88 0.82
CA TRP A 171 -10.32 -7.48 2.12
C TRP A 171 -11.27 -7.87 3.25
N HIS A 172 -10.72 -8.13 4.43
CA HIS A 172 -11.52 -8.42 5.62
C HIS A 172 -12.41 -7.22 5.99
N PRO A 173 -13.73 -7.39 6.19
CA PRO A 173 -14.67 -6.28 6.33
C PRO A 173 -14.40 -5.34 7.50
N GLY A 174 -13.75 -5.82 8.57
CA GLY A 174 -13.45 -5.01 9.76
C GLY A 174 -11.97 -4.66 9.95
N ARG A 175 -11.06 -5.28 9.18
CA ARG A 175 -9.61 -5.14 9.40
C ARG A 175 -8.88 -4.73 8.12
N HIS A 176 -9.26 -3.58 7.59
CA HIS A 176 -8.67 -2.96 6.41
C HIS A 176 -8.78 -1.44 6.48
N GLY A 177 -8.04 -0.74 5.63
CA GLY A 177 -8.11 0.71 5.46
C GLY A 177 -7.61 1.16 4.12
N GLN A 178 -7.98 2.39 3.75
CA GLN A 178 -7.50 3.08 2.57
C GLN A 178 -6.61 4.25 2.99
N ILE A 179 -5.50 4.44 2.30
CA ILE A 179 -4.64 5.62 2.42
C ILE A 179 -5.04 6.58 1.31
N CYS A 180 -5.59 7.74 1.69
CA CYS A 180 -6.19 8.69 0.75
C CYS A 180 -5.47 10.04 0.77
N LEU A 181 -5.46 10.69 -0.38
CA LEU A 181 -5.09 12.10 -0.52
C LEU A 181 -6.37 12.91 -0.75
N GLY A 182 -6.85 13.52 0.34
CA GLY A 182 -8.16 14.17 0.35
C GLY A 182 -9.34 13.19 0.22
N PRO A 183 -10.56 13.69 -0.06
CA PRO A 183 -11.77 12.86 0.02
C PRO A 183 -11.97 11.88 -1.13
N LYS A 184 -11.34 12.11 -2.27
CA LYS A 184 -11.68 11.41 -3.52
C LYS A 184 -10.55 10.53 -4.06
N LYS A 185 -9.32 10.65 -3.55
CA LYS A 185 -8.15 10.03 -4.18
C LYS A 185 -7.54 8.98 -3.27
N THR A 186 -7.74 7.72 -3.59
CA THR A 186 -7.12 6.58 -2.90
C THR A 186 -5.74 6.34 -3.51
N LEU A 187 -4.70 6.31 -2.66
CA LEU A 187 -3.32 6.01 -3.05
C LEU A 187 -2.98 4.55 -2.81
N ALA A 188 -3.52 3.97 -1.73
CA ALA A 188 -3.31 2.59 -1.37
C ALA A 188 -4.48 2.03 -0.56
N VAL A 189 -4.59 0.71 -0.55
CA VAL A 189 -5.41 -0.08 0.38
C VAL A 189 -4.50 -1.04 1.11
N PHE A 190 -4.80 -1.31 2.38
CA PHE A 190 -4.07 -2.27 3.21
C PHE A 190 -5.02 -3.00 4.15
N GLY A 191 -4.64 -4.15 4.62
CA GLY A 191 -5.42 -4.89 5.62
C GLY A 191 -5.21 -6.39 5.58
N GLU A 192 -6.03 -7.10 6.32
CA GLU A 192 -6.13 -8.54 6.24
C GLU A 192 -6.93 -8.95 5.01
N LEU A 193 -6.52 -10.06 4.40
CA LEU A 193 -7.29 -10.65 3.31
C LEU A 193 -8.51 -11.38 3.86
N HIS A 194 -9.59 -11.37 3.08
CA HIS A 194 -10.83 -12.02 3.49
C HIS A 194 -10.63 -13.55 3.63
N PRO A 195 -11.15 -14.21 4.67
CA PRO A 195 -11.00 -15.66 4.85
C PRO A 195 -11.41 -16.52 3.65
N LYS A 196 -12.41 -16.07 2.87
CA LYS A 196 -12.80 -16.73 1.62
C LYS A 196 -11.68 -16.74 0.58
N ILE A 197 -10.89 -15.66 0.50
CA ILE A 197 -9.74 -15.55 -0.39
C ILE A 197 -8.65 -16.52 0.06
N LEU A 198 -8.33 -16.54 1.36
CA LEU A 198 -7.32 -17.45 1.92
C LEU A 198 -7.70 -18.91 1.66
N ALA A 199 -8.97 -19.27 1.85
CA ALA A 199 -9.47 -20.60 1.58
C ALA A 199 -9.39 -20.97 0.08
N ALA A 200 -9.72 -20.02 -0.82
CA ALA A 200 -9.68 -20.25 -2.27
C ALA A 200 -8.26 -20.51 -2.79
N PHE A 201 -7.23 -19.91 -2.16
CA PHE A 201 -5.83 -20.08 -2.50
C PHE A 201 -5.09 -21.07 -1.60
N ASP A 202 -5.79 -21.80 -0.71
CA ASP A 202 -5.20 -22.72 0.28
C ASP A 202 -4.06 -22.08 1.09
N ILE A 203 -4.26 -20.83 1.52
CA ILE A 203 -3.30 -20.11 2.36
C ILE A 203 -3.57 -20.40 3.83
N LYS A 204 -2.52 -20.80 4.55
CA LYS A 204 -2.54 -21.10 5.98
C LYS A 204 -1.97 -19.93 6.78
N GLY A 205 -2.62 -19.64 7.91
CA GLY A 205 -2.20 -18.58 8.84
C GLY A 205 -2.75 -17.21 8.49
N PRO A 206 -2.42 -16.20 9.30
CA PRO A 206 -2.80 -14.83 9.04
C PRO A 206 -2.07 -14.33 7.80
N ALA A 207 -2.80 -13.61 6.94
CA ALA A 207 -2.26 -12.98 5.74
C ALA A 207 -2.76 -11.55 5.65
N VAL A 208 -1.83 -10.63 5.58
CA VAL A 208 -2.08 -9.20 5.43
C VAL A 208 -1.36 -8.69 4.20
N GLY A 209 -1.86 -7.62 3.62
CA GLY A 209 -1.23 -7.07 2.42
C GLY A 209 -1.61 -5.63 2.17
N PHE A 210 -1.06 -5.13 1.09
CA PHE A 210 -1.38 -3.81 0.58
C PHE A 210 -1.34 -3.78 -0.94
N THR A 211 -2.06 -2.82 -1.50
CA THR A 211 -2.06 -2.49 -2.93
C THR A 211 -1.91 -0.99 -3.08
N ILE A 212 -0.97 -0.53 -3.89
CA ILE A 212 -0.65 0.88 -4.13
C ILE A 212 -0.81 1.18 -5.61
N TRP A 213 -1.41 2.34 -5.93
CA TRP A 213 -1.53 2.87 -7.29
C TRP A 213 -0.55 4.04 -7.48
N PRO A 214 0.68 3.80 -8.01
CA PRO A 214 1.72 4.83 -8.11
C PRO A 214 1.35 5.97 -9.06
N ASN A 215 0.45 5.74 -10.02
CA ASN A 215 -0.05 6.77 -10.93
C ASN A 215 -0.99 7.77 -10.22
N GLU A 216 -1.61 7.35 -9.10
CA GLU A 216 -2.45 8.21 -8.29
C GLU A 216 -1.65 9.17 -7.40
N VAL A 217 -0.36 8.91 -7.19
CA VAL A 217 0.51 9.82 -6.45
C VAL A 217 0.79 11.05 -7.30
N PRO A 218 0.48 12.27 -6.83
CA PRO A 218 0.72 13.48 -7.60
C PRO A 218 2.22 13.69 -7.86
N LEU A 219 2.53 14.34 -8.98
CA LEU A 219 3.91 14.79 -9.23
C LEU A 219 4.23 15.97 -8.29
N PRO A 220 5.46 16.06 -7.79
CA PRO A 220 5.86 17.20 -6.97
C PRO A 220 5.74 18.49 -7.78
N ARG A 221 5.18 19.53 -7.15
CA ARG A 221 5.02 20.85 -7.79
C ARG A 221 6.35 21.50 -8.11
N ASN A 222 7.36 21.29 -7.27
CA ASN A 222 8.72 21.76 -7.48
C ASN A 222 9.61 20.62 -7.92
N SER A 223 10.17 20.72 -9.11
CA SER A 223 11.14 19.76 -9.65
C SER A 223 12.58 19.98 -9.14
N SER A 224 12.79 21.01 -8.32
CA SER A 224 14.11 21.32 -7.76
C SER A 224 14.55 20.26 -6.77
N ALA A 225 15.77 19.76 -6.91
CA ALA A 225 16.42 18.90 -5.94
C ALA A 225 16.81 19.62 -4.65
N THR A 226 16.74 20.95 -4.64
CA THR A 226 17.11 21.79 -3.51
C THR A 226 15.99 21.77 -2.47
N ARG A 227 16.32 21.36 -1.27
CA ARG A 227 15.42 21.45 -0.11
C ARG A 227 15.39 22.91 0.37
N PRO A 228 14.22 23.42 0.82
CA PRO A 228 14.16 24.72 1.46
C PRO A 228 15.04 24.77 2.70
N ALA A 229 15.56 25.95 3.02
CA ALA A 229 16.33 26.16 4.23
C ALA A 229 15.51 25.75 5.46
N LEU A 230 16.18 25.11 6.41
CA LEU A 230 15.58 24.73 7.69
C LEU A 230 15.20 26.01 8.46
N LYS A 231 13.93 26.12 8.81
CA LYS A 231 13.44 27.20 9.69
C LYS A 231 13.33 26.65 11.11
N LEU A 232 14.31 26.95 11.91
CA LEU A 232 14.27 26.63 13.33
C LEU A 232 13.29 27.55 14.05
N LYS A 233 12.70 27.04 15.12
CA LYS A 233 11.87 27.81 16.06
C LYS A 233 12.69 28.06 17.31
N ASP A 234 12.65 29.27 17.85
CA ASP A 234 13.41 29.65 19.04
C ASP A 234 12.85 29.04 20.32
N LEU A 235 11.54 28.77 20.34
CA LEU A 235 10.85 28.18 21.47
C LEU A 235 10.72 26.67 21.35
N GLN A 236 10.87 25.96 22.46
CA GLN A 236 10.70 24.51 22.52
C GLN A 236 9.25 24.12 22.30
N ALA A 237 9.04 23.01 21.58
CA ALA A 237 7.73 22.41 21.45
C ALA A 237 7.27 21.78 22.76
N VAL A 238 5.98 21.87 23.05
CA VAL A 238 5.35 21.27 24.22
C VAL A 238 4.38 20.20 23.76
N GLU A 239 4.39 19.04 24.42
CA GLU A 239 3.43 17.96 24.17
C GLU A 239 2.39 17.93 25.30
N ARG A 240 1.14 17.67 24.93
CA ARG A 240 0.01 17.50 25.84
C ARG A 240 -0.82 16.31 25.43
N ASP A 241 -1.19 15.50 26.40
CA ASP A 241 -2.02 14.32 26.22
C ASP A 241 -3.45 14.63 26.65
N PHE A 242 -4.40 14.17 25.84
CA PHE A 242 -5.83 14.30 26.08
C PHE A 242 -6.49 12.95 25.85
N ALA A 243 -7.44 12.58 26.71
CA ALA A 243 -8.27 11.40 26.52
C ALA A 243 -9.73 11.83 26.38
N PHE A 244 -10.41 11.30 25.36
CA PHE A 244 -11.80 11.63 25.06
C PHE A 244 -12.63 10.36 25.06
N VAL A 245 -13.72 10.38 25.83
CA VAL A 245 -14.74 9.32 25.75
C VAL A 245 -15.69 9.68 24.61
N VAL A 246 -15.70 8.86 23.59
CA VAL A 246 -16.47 9.07 22.37
C VAL A 246 -17.36 7.85 22.06
N ASP A 247 -18.26 7.99 21.13
CA ASP A 247 -19.08 6.89 20.62
C ASP A 247 -18.17 5.82 20.00
N HIS A 248 -18.49 4.55 20.19
CA HIS A 248 -17.69 3.44 19.62
C HIS A 248 -17.49 3.56 18.10
N LYS A 249 -18.45 4.16 17.40
CA LYS A 249 -18.42 4.38 15.95
C LYS A 249 -17.54 5.55 15.50
N THR A 250 -17.12 6.42 16.44
CA THR A 250 -16.31 7.60 16.12
C THR A 250 -14.95 7.15 15.57
N GLU A 251 -14.59 7.68 14.43
CA GLU A 251 -13.28 7.41 13.81
C GLU A 251 -12.19 8.23 14.52
N ALA A 252 -11.06 7.59 14.84
CA ALA A 252 -9.94 8.27 15.51
C ALA A 252 -9.42 9.45 14.67
N MET A 253 -9.53 9.39 13.35
CA MET A 253 -9.12 10.46 12.45
C MET A 253 -10.00 11.71 12.57
N ASP A 254 -11.28 11.57 12.92
CA ASP A 254 -12.17 12.72 13.14
C ASP A 254 -11.70 13.53 14.35
N LEU A 255 -11.27 12.84 15.41
CA LEU A 255 -10.70 13.47 16.58
C LEU A 255 -9.36 14.17 16.27
N VAL A 256 -8.48 13.51 15.51
CA VAL A 256 -7.21 14.09 15.05
C VAL A 256 -7.46 15.33 14.21
N ASN A 257 -8.39 15.27 13.25
CA ASN A 257 -8.73 16.41 12.40
C ASN A 257 -9.33 17.57 13.19
N ALA A 258 -10.21 17.29 14.15
CA ALA A 258 -10.80 18.31 15.03
C ALA A 258 -9.71 19.02 15.85
N ALA A 259 -8.81 18.24 16.46
CA ALA A 259 -7.70 18.79 17.24
C ALA A 259 -6.74 19.62 16.36
N GLN A 260 -6.33 19.12 15.19
CA GLN A 260 -5.47 19.86 14.24
C GLN A 260 -6.14 21.13 13.70
N GLY A 261 -7.48 21.13 13.61
CA GLY A 261 -8.28 22.25 13.14
C GLY A 261 -8.39 23.38 14.16
N ALA A 262 -8.16 23.12 15.46
CA ALA A 262 -8.34 24.10 16.53
C ALA A 262 -7.34 25.26 16.42
N ASP A 263 -6.07 24.97 16.11
CA ASP A 263 -5.06 26.00 15.82
C ASP A 263 -4.00 25.45 14.87
N LYS A 264 -4.07 25.85 13.62
CA LYS A 264 -3.17 25.39 12.55
C LYS A 264 -1.76 25.96 12.64
N THR A 265 -1.55 27.00 13.42
CA THR A 265 -0.24 27.66 13.57
C THR A 265 0.53 27.12 14.76
N LEU A 266 -0.17 26.84 15.85
CA LEU A 266 0.39 26.33 17.08
C LEU A 266 0.51 24.80 17.08
N ILE A 267 -0.51 24.10 16.58
CA ILE A 267 -0.56 22.63 16.58
C ILE A 267 0.16 22.09 15.35
N THR A 268 1.32 21.46 15.58
CA THR A 268 2.17 20.95 14.51
C THR A 268 1.99 19.45 14.27
N ASP A 269 1.58 18.69 15.28
CA ASP A 269 1.35 17.26 15.19
C ASP A 269 0.24 16.83 16.16
N VAL A 270 -0.57 15.88 15.74
CA VAL A 270 -1.57 15.19 16.58
C VAL A 270 -1.53 13.71 16.23
N ARG A 271 -1.32 12.85 17.22
CA ARG A 271 -1.31 11.40 17.04
C ARG A 271 -2.12 10.70 18.11
N VAL A 272 -2.81 9.65 17.71
CA VAL A 272 -3.45 8.70 18.61
C VAL A 272 -2.35 7.80 19.18
N PHE A 273 -2.34 7.60 20.50
CA PHE A 273 -1.39 6.71 21.15
C PHE A 273 -2.04 5.63 22.00
N ASP A 274 -3.33 5.75 22.29
CA ASP A 274 -4.06 4.72 23.04
C ASP A 274 -5.56 4.70 22.67
N GLU A 275 -6.15 3.51 22.71
CA GLU A 275 -7.58 3.27 22.57
C GLU A 275 -8.01 2.26 23.62
N PHE A 276 -8.97 2.61 24.47
CA PHE A 276 -9.54 1.73 25.48
C PHE A 276 -11.02 1.46 25.20
N ILE A 277 -11.40 0.17 25.18
CA ILE A 277 -12.75 -0.31 24.92
C ILE A 277 -13.15 -1.21 26.08
N GLY A 278 -14.37 -1.01 26.60
CA GLY A 278 -14.93 -1.85 27.65
C GLY A 278 -14.80 -1.28 29.06
N GLY A 279 -14.86 -2.14 30.07
CA GLY A 279 -14.83 -1.73 31.48
C GLY A 279 -15.99 -0.80 31.87
N SER A 280 -15.67 0.30 32.53
CA SER A 280 -16.65 1.29 33.02
C SER A 280 -17.29 2.16 31.92
N LEU A 281 -16.81 2.08 30.67
CA LEU A 281 -17.30 2.91 29.57
C LEU A 281 -18.58 2.37 28.92
N GLY A 282 -18.92 1.08 29.16
CA GLY A 282 -20.03 0.40 28.48
C GLY A 282 -19.69 -0.03 27.05
N VAL A 283 -20.64 -0.67 26.37
CA VAL A 283 -20.42 -1.27 25.03
C VAL A 283 -20.48 -0.25 23.88
N ASP A 284 -21.15 0.89 24.09
CA ASP A 284 -21.37 1.89 23.04
C ASP A 284 -20.32 3.01 23.02
N ARG A 285 -19.37 2.98 23.95
CA ARG A 285 -18.35 4.02 24.10
C ARG A 285 -16.94 3.44 24.10
N LYS A 286 -15.99 4.28 23.69
CA LYS A 286 -14.56 4.04 23.77
C LYS A 286 -13.83 5.31 24.21
N SER A 287 -12.66 5.14 24.82
CA SER A 287 -11.74 6.23 25.10
C SER A 287 -10.64 6.25 24.05
N ILE A 288 -10.40 7.40 23.44
CA ILE A 288 -9.28 7.61 22.52
C ILE A 288 -8.35 8.63 23.12
N ALA A 289 -7.09 8.29 23.31
CA ALA A 289 -6.06 9.18 23.80
C ALA A 289 -5.22 9.72 22.63
N ILE A 290 -5.10 11.05 22.59
CA ILE A 290 -4.31 11.76 21.60
C ILE A 290 -3.20 12.57 22.26
N ARG A 291 -2.04 12.62 21.60
CA ARG A 291 -0.95 13.51 21.93
C ARG A 291 -0.91 14.67 20.95
N VAL A 292 -0.93 15.87 21.46
CA VAL A 292 -0.91 17.11 20.69
C VAL A 292 0.43 17.80 20.91
N ARG A 293 1.15 18.08 19.80
CA ARG A 293 2.41 18.83 19.83
C ARG A 293 2.14 20.28 19.47
N LEU A 294 2.43 21.14 20.43
CA LEU A 294 2.31 22.59 20.33
C LEU A 294 3.70 23.18 20.07
N GLN A 295 3.82 23.99 19.01
CA GLN A 295 5.05 24.68 18.66
C GLN A 295 4.80 26.18 18.68
N PRO A 296 5.16 26.88 19.74
CA PRO A 296 5.05 28.34 19.81
C PRO A 296 5.86 29.01 18.69
N ILE A 297 5.42 30.21 18.30
CA ILE A 297 6.02 31.00 17.22
C ILE A 297 7.10 31.91 17.82
#